data_03542fa2dfc46bb84eb8704ab7cf79ba
#
_entry.id   03542fa2dfc46bb84eb8704ab7cf79ba
#
_cell.length_a   1.000
_cell.length_b   1.000
_cell.length_c   1.000
_cell.angle_alpha   90.00
_cell.angle_beta   90.00
_cell.angle_gamma   90.00
#
_symmetry.space_group_name_H-M   'P 1'
#
loop_
_entity.id
_entity.type
_entity.pdbx_description
1 polymer ?
#
loop_
_entity_poly.entity_id
_entity_poly.type
_entity_poly.pdbx_seq_one_letter_code
_entity_poly.pdbx_strand_id
1 'polypeptide(L)'
;GDVYKRQILISIPMALMGYDYWSLIAGMLGSQLFTALALLKSRKNQIHLFFSSRVFMNMFNYSAWSLAEAFSIWLTAWVDTFIISRFLDAYYLGIYKMPMAIVTTVMAMATASLAPVLFAALSRVQNNQQAFSNTFFTFQRYMALFLVPLGVGLFVFQDFVVQLLLGPQWTLAGIVLGSWALSSAIMTVTANLISEIFRAKGMPNLSFWAQILHLVVLIPVTVSYTHLTLPT
;
A
#
# COMPACT_ATOMS: atom_id res chain seq x y z
N GLY A 1 13.02 6.63 9.80
CA GLY A 1 12.86 7.98 10.38
C GLY A 1 13.66 9.07 9.66
N ASP A 2 14.85 8.77 9.13
CA ASP A 2 15.76 9.81 8.62
C ASP A 2 15.39 10.37 7.23
N VAL A 3 14.66 9.62 6.42
CA VAL A 3 14.21 10.08 5.09
C VAL A 3 13.22 11.25 5.24
N TYR A 4 12.26 11.15 6.14
CA TYR A 4 11.30 12.22 6.39
C TYR A 4 11.93 13.49 6.98
N LYS A 5 12.92 13.33 7.87
CA LYS A 5 13.66 14.50 8.41
C LYS A 5 14.40 15.26 7.30
N ARG A 6 15.00 14.55 6.36
CA ARG A 6 15.70 15.16 5.21
C ARG A 6 14.74 15.80 4.23
N GLN A 7 13.58 15.17 4.00
CA GLN A 7 12.53 15.74 3.17
C GLN A 7 12.05 17.08 3.74
N ILE A 8 11.79 17.16 5.05
CA ILE A 8 11.36 18.37 5.75
C ILE A 8 12.39 19.51 5.61
N LEU A 9 13.68 19.19 5.72
CA LEU A 9 14.77 20.16 5.57
C LEU A 9 14.85 20.82 4.19
N ILE A 10 14.36 20.15 3.16
CA ILE A 10 14.29 20.69 1.78
C ILE A 10 12.95 21.36 1.53
N SER A 11 11.85 20.68 1.93
CA SER A 11 10.49 21.15 1.62
C SER A 11 10.13 22.45 2.32
N ILE A 12 10.51 22.64 3.60
CA ILE A 12 10.14 23.84 4.36
C ILE A 12 10.77 25.11 3.77
N PRO A 13 12.09 25.19 3.52
CA PRO A 13 12.67 26.40 2.91
C PRO A 13 12.06 26.73 1.54
N MET A 14 11.82 25.72 0.70
CA MET A 14 11.21 25.93 -0.62
C MET A 14 9.75 26.40 -0.51
N ALA A 15 8.98 25.87 0.44
CA ALA A 15 7.61 26.32 0.68
C ALA A 15 7.58 27.80 1.15
N LEU A 16 8.51 28.18 2.03
CA LEU A 16 8.65 29.59 2.47
C LEU A 16 9.09 30.54 1.34
N MET A 17 9.75 30.02 0.32
CA MET A 17 10.11 30.76 -0.90
C MET A 17 8.95 30.87 -1.92
N GLY A 18 7.77 30.28 -1.61
CA GLY A 18 6.59 30.37 -2.47
C GLY A 18 6.54 29.34 -3.62
N TYR A 19 7.30 28.24 -3.50
CA TYR A 19 7.28 27.17 -4.53
C TYR A 19 6.12 26.18 -4.38
N ASP A 20 5.11 26.45 -3.54
CA ASP A 20 3.88 25.67 -3.36
C ASP A 20 4.11 24.15 -3.41
N TYR A 21 3.40 23.44 -4.32
CA TYR A 21 3.51 21.99 -4.48
C TYR A 21 4.89 21.50 -4.96
N TRP A 22 5.68 22.35 -5.64
CA TRP A 22 7.03 21.99 -6.07
C TRP A 22 7.98 21.78 -4.88
N SER A 23 7.72 22.41 -3.74
CA SER A 23 8.48 22.22 -2.51
C SER A 23 8.41 20.76 -2.02
N LEU A 24 7.24 20.12 -2.15
CA LEU A 24 7.03 18.72 -1.76
C LEU A 24 7.75 17.77 -2.72
N ILE A 25 7.64 18.01 -4.03
CA ILE A 25 8.30 17.21 -5.06
C ILE A 25 9.82 17.27 -4.88
N ALA A 26 10.37 18.47 -4.77
CA ALA A 26 11.81 18.68 -4.58
C ALA A 26 12.32 18.05 -3.28
N GLY A 27 11.57 18.16 -2.18
CA GLY A 27 11.89 17.51 -0.91
C GLY A 27 11.93 16.00 -1.01
N MET A 28 10.94 15.40 -1.69
CA MET A 28 10.88 13.96 -1.91
C MET A 28 12.05 13.46 -2.76
N LEU A 29 12.28 14.05 -3.93
CA LEU A 29 13.38 13.68 -4.83
C LEU A 29 14.75 13.94 -4.20
N GLY A 30 14.94 15.09 -3.54
CA GLY A 30 16.18 15.45 -2.87
C GLY A 30 16.53 14.49 -1.74
N SER A 31 15.55 14.08 -0.92
CA SER A 31 15.79 13.11 0.15
C SER A 31 16.16 11.72 -0.37
N GLN A 32 15.56 11.29 -1.49
CA GLN A 32 15.90 10.02 -2.14
C GLN A 32 17.30 10.07 -2.77
N LEU A 33 17.61 11.15 -3.49
CA LEU A 33 18.94 11.37 -4.07
C LEU A 33 20.03 11.37 -3.01
N PHE A 34 19.81 12.10 -1.91
CA PHE A 34 20.76 12.11 -0.79
C PHE A 34 20.96 10.71 -0.20
N THR A 35 19.91 9.94 -0.04
CA THR A 35 19.96 8.56 0.47
C THR A 35 20.77 7.67 -0.48
N ALA A 36 20.53 7.77 -1.79
CA ALA A 36 21.25 7.05 -2.81
C ALA A 36 22.76 7.38 -2.77
N LEU A 37 23.11 8.67 -2.72
CA LEU A 37 24.49 9.12 -2.64
C LEU A 37 25.20 8.67 -1.36
N ALA A 38 24.50 8.70 -0.22
CA ALA A 38 25.04 8.23 1.06
C ALA A 38 25.32 6.73 1.03
N LEU A 39 24.45 5.91 0.43
CA LEU A 39 24.64 4.48 0.25
C LEU A 39 25.80 4.18 -0.71
N LEU A 40 25.90 4.90 -1.82
CA LEU A 40 27.01 4.76 -2.76
C LEU A 40 28.35 5.07 -2.08
N LYS A 41 28.41 6.16 -1.29
CA LYS A 41 29.61 6.54 -0.55
C LYS A 41 30.00 5.49 0.51
N SER A 42 29.01 4.95 1.23
CA SER A 42 29.24 3.93 2.26
C SER A 42 29.73 2.60 1.69
N ARG A 43 29.40 2.28 0.43
CA ARG A 43 29.70 1.01 -0.24
C ARG A 43 30.69 1.15 -1.38
N LYS A 44 31.39 2.28 -1.49
CA LYS A 44 32.28 2.61 -2.62
C LYS A 44 33.26 1.49 -3.00
N ASN A 45 33.82 0.78 -2.03
CA ASN A 45 34.77 -0.30 -2.26
C ASN A 45 34.14 -1.66 -2.62
N GLN A 46 32.79 -1.77 -2.59
CA GLN A 46 32.07 -3.01 -2.88
C GLN A 46 31.23 -2.92 -4.17
N ILE A 47 31.22 -1.74 -4.80
CA ILE A 47 30.44 -1.52 -6.01
C ILE A 47 31.36 -1.62 -7.20
N HIS A 48 31.25 -2.71 -7.95
CA HIS A 48 31.88 -2.90 -9.24
C HIS A 48 30.81 -2.78 -10.33
N LEU A 49 31.04 -1.91 -11.30
CA LEU A 49 30.20 -1.83 -12.48
C LEU A 49 30.48 -3.09 -13.33
N PHE A 50 29.62 -4.06 -13.18
CA PHE A 50 29.67 -5.31 -13.93
C PHE A 50 28.35 -5.48 -14.71
N PHE A 51 28.44 -5.64 -16.01
CA PHE A 51 27.29 -5.95 -16.85
C PHE A 51 27.45 -7.36 -17.44
N SER A 52 26.48 -8.22 -17.14
CA SER A 52 26.38 -9.54 -17.76
C SER A 52 24.98 -9.70 -18.34
N SER A 53 24.89 -9.91 -19.64
CA SER A 53 23.62 -10.10 -20.35
C SER A 53 22.83 -11.28 -19.79
N ARG A 54 23.52 -12.36 -19.35
CA ARG A 54 22.87 -13.52 -18.74
C ARG A 54 22.24 -13.19 -17.38
N VAL A 55 22.97 -12.46 -16.52
CA VAL A 55 22.46 -12.03 -15.21
C VAL A 55 21.30 -11.05 -15.40
N PHE A 56 21.45 -10.11 -16.33
CA PHE A 56 20.40 -9.16 -16.66
C PHE A 56 19.10 -9.87 -17.11
N MET A 57 19.20 -10.84 -18.03
CA MET A 57 18.04 -11.56 -18.53
C MET A 57 17.34 -12.37 -17.44
N ASN A 58 18.10 -13.01 -16.54
CA ASN A 58 17.52 -13.75 -15.40
C ASN A 58 16.79 -12.82 -14.41
N MET A 59 17.37 -11.64 -14.14
CA MET A 59 16.72 -10.65 -13.26
C MET A 59 15.56 -9.94 -13.95
N PHE A 60 15.64 -9.72 -15.26
CA PHE A 60 14.62 -9.01 -16.04
C PHE A 60 13.27 -9.69 -15.96
N ASN A 61 13.20 -11.00 -16.11
CA ASN A 61 11.95 -11.75 -16.04
C ASN A 61 11.24 -11.57 -14.68
N TYR A 62 11.98 -11.72 -13.58
CA TYR A 62 11.44 -11.47 -12.23
C TYR A 62 11.01 -10.02 -12.06
N SER A 63 11.84 -9.07 -12.48
CA SER A 63 11.56 -7.64 -12.35
C SER A 63 10.36 -7.19 -13.20
N ALA A 64 10.21 -7.75 -14.41
CA ALA A 64 9.07 -7.46 -15.27
C ALA A 64 7.74 -7.92 -14.66
N TRP A 65 7.70 -9.14 -14.09
CA TRP A 65 6.52 -9.61 -13.38
C TRP A 65 6.21 -8.80 -12.11
N SER A 66 7.25 -8.43 -11.35
CA SER A 66 7.08 -7.56 -10.17
C SER A 66 6.59 -6.16 -10.55
N LEU A 67 7.04 -5.61 -11.68
CA LEU A 67 6.55 -4.33 -12.21
C LEU A 67 5.10 -4.44 -12.66
N ALA A 68 4.74 -5.51 -13.37
CA ALA A 68 3.38 -5.77 -13.80
C ALA A 68 2.43 -5.94 -12.60
N GLU A 69 2.86 -6.65 -11.54
CA GLU A 69 2.14 -6.75 -10.27
C GLU A 69 1.92 -5.37 -9.64
N ALA A 70 2.99 -4.58 -9.49
CA ALA A 70 2.91 -3.24 -8.89
C ALA A 70 1.98 -2.32 -9.68
N PHE A 71 2.02 -2.38 -11.01
CA PHE A 71 1.11 -1.64 -11.87
C PHE A 71 -0.34 -2.08 -11.70
N SER A 72 -0.59 -3.38 -11.58
CA SER A 72 -1.94 -3.91 -11.36
C SER A 72 -2.50 -3.52 -10.00
N ILE A 73 -1.67 -3.51 -8.94
CA ILE A 73 -2.04 -3.00 -7.61
C ILE A 73 -2.40 -1.51 -7.68
N TRP A 74 -1.58 -0.72 -8.37
CA TRP A 74 -1.85 0.70 -8.58
C TRP A 74 -3.17 0.91 -9.34
N LEU A 75 -3.39 0.16 -10.40
CA LEU A 75 -4.64 0.22 -11.17
C LEU A 75 -5.85 -0.13 -10.30
N THR A 76 -5.76 -1.16 -9.46
CA THR A 76 -6.84 -1.54 -8.53
C THR A 76 -7.16 -0.41 -7.56
N ALA A 77 -6.14 0.29 -7.04
CA ALA A 77 -6.33 1.39 -6.09
C ALA A 77 -6.96 2.65 -6.72
N TRP A 78 -6.91 2.79 -8.04
CA TRP A 78 -7.40 3.99 -8.73
C TRP A 78 -8.61 3.76 -9.62
N VAL A 79 -8.85 2.53 -10.09
CA VAL A 79 -9.93 2.24 -11.05
C VAL A 79 -11.31 2.53 -10.45
N ASP A 80 -11.52 2.19 -9.18
CA ASP A 80 -12.75 2.49 -8.47
C ASP A 80 -12.99 4.00 -8.39
N THR A 81 -11.94 4.74 -8.03
CA THR A 81 -11.97 6.20 -7.95
C THR A 81 -12.31 6.83 -9.30
N PHE A 82 -11.68 6.32 -10.37
CA PHE A 82 -11.92 6.81 -11.72
C PHE A 82 -13.37 6.55 -12.16
N ILE A 83 -13.90 5.37 -11.91
CA ILE A 83 -15.29 5.02 -12.22
C ILE A 83 -16.25 5.91 -11.43
N ILE A 84 -16.09 5.97 -10.10
CA ILE A 84 -16.98 6.70 -9.21
C ILE A 84 -16.94 8.21 -9.48
N SER A 85 -15.79 8.78 -9.82
CA SER A 85 -15.64 10.21 -10.15
C SER A 85 -16.42 10.66 -11.39
N ARG A 86 -16.92 9.73 -12.21
CA ARG A 86 -17.79 10.04 -13.33
C ARG A 86 -19.25 10.28 -12.92
N PHE A 87 -19.63 9.78 -11.74
CA PHE A 87 -21.00 9.80 -11.26
C PHE A 87 -21.18 10.72 -10.03
N LEU A 88 -20.13 10.91 -9.24
CA LEU A 88 -20.17 11.73 -8.03
C LEU A 88 -19.44 13.06 -8.25
N ASP A 89 -19.96 14.12 -7.63
CA ASP A 89 -19.27 15.40 -7.56
C ASP A 89 -18.07 15.34 -6.60
N ALA A 90 -17.26 16.41 -6.58
CA ALA A 90 -16.04 16.48 -5.78
C ALA A 90 -16.29 16.32 -4.27
N TYR A 91 -17.44 16.74 -3.76
CA TYR A 91 -17.79 16.63 -2.35
C TYR A 91 -18.01 15.16 -1.94
N TYR A 92 -18.87 14.44 -2.68
CA TYR A 92 -19.13 13.02 -2.38
C TYR A 92 -17.93 12.13 -2.67
N LEU A 93 -17.12 12.46 -3.67
CA LEU A 93 -15.84 11.78 -3.91
C LEU A 93 -14.90 11.98 -2.73
N GLY A 94 -14.87 13.16 -2.12
CA GLY A 94 -14.13 13.45 -0.90
C GLY A 94 -14.62 12.60 0.29
N ILE A 95 -15.95 12.52 0.52
CA ILE A 95 -16.56 11.68 1.56
C ILE A 95 -16.18 10.20 1.39
N TYR A 96 -16.01 9.73 0.15
CA TYR A 96 -15.59 8.37 -0.14
C TYR A 96 -14.07 8.16 0.10
N LYS A 97 -13.22 9.04 -0.42
CA LYS A 97 -11.75 8.82 -0.46
C LYS A 97 -11.02 9.20 0.82
N MET A 98 -11.44 10.25 1.51
CA MET A 98 -10.74 10.70 2.72
C MET A 98 -10.75 9.66 3.85
N PRO A 99 -11.88 9.03 4.19
CA PRO A 99 -11.88 7.96 5.19
C PRO A 99 -11.04 6.76 4.78
N MET A 100 -11.08 6.38 3.50
CA MET A 100 -10.25 5.29 2.99
C MET A 100 -8.76 5.59 3.15
N ALA A 101 -8.33 6.81 2.86
CA ALA A 101 -6.93 7.22 3.04
C ALA A 101 -6.49 7.17 4.51
N ILE A 102 -7.35 7.58 5.44
CA ILE A 102 -7.10 7.49 6.89
C ILE A 102 -6.89 6.03 7.30
N VAL A 103 -7.86 5.16 6.98
CA VAL A 103 -7.79 3.73 7.32
C VAL A 103 -6.55 3.08 6.70
N THR A 104 -6.30 3.33 5.42
CA THR A 104 -5.13 2.80 4.73
C THR A 104 -3.83 3.23 5.39
N THR A 105 -3.73 4.48 5.83
CA THR A 105 -2.57 5.01 6.56
C THR A 105 -2.39 4.30 7.91
N VAL A 106 -3.47 4.16 8.68
CA VAL A 106 -3.44 3.47 9.98
C VAL A 106 -3.01 2.00 9.81
N MET A 107 -3.60 1.29 8.85
CA MET A 107 -3.23 -0.10 8.55
C MET A 107 -1.78 -0.22 8.05
N ALA A 108 -1.33 0.71 7.21
CA ALA A 108 0.05 0.75 6.74
C ALA A 108 1.05 0.98 7.89
N MET A 109 0.75 1.89 8.82
CA MET A 109 1.59 2.11 10.01
C MET A 109 1.70 0.85 10.86
N ALA A 110 0.59 0.13 11.03
CA ALA A 110 0.54 -1.12 11.79
C ALA A 110 1.35 -2.26 11.13
N THR A 111 1.42 -2.27 9.79
CA THR A 111 2.03 -3.37 9.02
C THR A 111 3.43 -3.05 8.50
N ALA A 112 3.84 -1.78 8.44
CA ALA A 112 5.07 -1.33 7.79
C ALA A 112 6.36 -2.01 8.30
N SER A 113 6.44 -2.34 9.57
CA SER A 113 7.59 -3.04 10.16
C SER A 113 7.48 -4.56 10.08
N LEU A 114 6.27 -5.09 9.95
CA LEU A 114 6.01 -6.54 10.01
C LEU A 114 6.18 -7.23 8.65
N ALA A 115 5.78 -6.59 7.55
CA ALA A 115 5.88 -7.17 6.22
C ALA A 115 7.33 -7.51 5.79
N PRO A 116 8.34 -6.64 5.97
CA PRO A 116 9.72 -6.99 5.68
C PRO A 116 10.28 -8.12 6.56
N VAL A 117 9.84 -8.18 7.82
CA VAL A 117 10.25 -9.25 8.75
C VAL A 117 9.65 -10.59 8.32
N LEU A 118 8.37 -10.61 7.95
CA LEU A 118 7.70 -11.80 7.42
C LEU A 118 8.39 -12.29 6.14
N PHE A 119 8.62 -11.40 5.17
CA PHE A 119 9.32 -11.74 3.94
C PHE A 119 10.70 -12.37 4.21
N ALA A 120 11.50 -11.76 5.09
CA ALA A 120 12.83 -12.27 5.44
C ALA A 120 12.75 -13.63 6.16
N ALA A 121 11.77 -13.83 7.05
CA ALA A 121 11.56 -15.09 7.75
C ALA A 121 11.14 -16.21 6.78
N LEU A 122 10.17 -15.94 5.91
CA LEU A 122 9.69 -16.90 4.91
C LEU A 122 10.78 -17.28 3.91
N SER A 123 11.57 -16.32 3.44
CA SER A 123 12.67 -16.56 2.49
C SER A 123 13.75 -17.49 3.08
N ARG A 124 14.01 -17.43 4.39
CA ARG A 124 14.97 -18.32 5.05
C ARG A 124 14.51 -19.77 5.13
N VAL A 125 13.20 -20.01 5.22
CA VAL A 125 12.63 -21.35 5.37
C VAL A 125 11.93 -21.84 4.10
N GLN A 126 12.13 -21.18 2.96
CA GLN A 126 11.41 -21.45 1.69
C GLN A 126 11.53 -22.90 1.20
N ASN A 127 12.63 -23.61 1.54
CA ASN A 127 12.87 -24.99 1.14
C ASN A 127 12.28 -26.04 2.10
N ASN A 128 11.77 -25.63 3.27
CA ASN A 128 11.16 -26.50 4.24
C ASN A 128 9.67 -26.16 4.38
N GLN A 129 8.81 -26.95 3.74
CA GLN A 129 7.37 -26.68 3.66
C GLN A 129 6.71 -26.59 5.06
N GLN A 130 7.09 -27.43 5.99
CA GLN A 130 6.51 -27.43 7.34
C GLN A 130 6.92 -26.18 8.12
N ALA A 131 8.21 -25.82 8.10
CA ALA A 131 8.71 -24.62 8.75
C ALA A 131 8.13 -23.35 8.09
N PHE A 132 7.99 -23.33 6.76
CA PHE A 132 7.38 -22.24 6.01
C PHE A 132 5.91 -22.02 6.44
N SER A 133 5.11 -23.08 6.45
CA SER A 133 3.70 -23.04 6.86
C SER A 133 3.55 -22.57 8.32
N ASN A 134 4.33 -23.14 9.21
CA ASN A 134 4.30 -22.75 10.64
C ASN A 134 4.67 -21.28 10.84
N THR A 135 5.70 -20.81 10.15
CA THR A 135 6.11 -19.39 10.20
C THR A 135 5.00 -18.48 9.69
N PHE A 136 4.41 -18.81 8.52
CA PHE A 136 3.33 -18.02 7.93
C PHE A 136 2.12 -17.92 8.87
N PHE A 137 1.58 -19.05 9.34
CA PHE A 137 0.39 -19.06 10.20
C PHE A 137 0.66 -18.41 11.57
N THR A 138 1.87 -18.50 12.09
CA THR A 138 2.26 -17.79 13.32
C THR A 138 2.19 -16.28 13.12
N PHE A 139 2.76 -15.75 12.03
CA PHE A 139 2.65 -14.34 11.71
C PHE A 139 1.21 -13.90 11.43
N GLN A 140 0.47 -14.69 10.67
CA GLN A 140 -0.95 -14.42 10.37
C GLN A 140 -1.77 -14.31 11.65
N ARG A 141 -1.55 -15.21 12.60
CA ARG A 141 -2.24 -15.19 13.90
C ARG A 141 -1.95 -13.92 14.69
N TYR A 142 -0.69 -13.50 14.79
CA TYR A 142 -0.33 -12.26 15.48
C TYR A 142 -0.87 -11.02 14.78
N MET A 143 -0.82 -10.98 13.45
CA MET A 143 -1.41 -9.92 12.65
C MET A 143 -2.92 -9.83 12.86
N ALA A 144 -3.62 -10.97 12.85
CA ALA A 144 -5.06 -11.03 13.10
C ALA A 144 -5.41 -10.54 14.51
N LEU A 145 -4.64 -10.97 15.53
CA LEU A 145 -4.85 -10.56 16.92
C LEU A 145 -4.74 -9.05 17.13
N PHE A 146 -3.97 -8.37 16.30
CA PHE A 146 -3.79 -6.92 16.37
C PHE A 146 -4.71 -6.16 15.40
N LEU A 147 -4.76 -6.55 14.13
CA LEU A 147 -5.48 -5.80 13.10
C LEU A 147 -7.01 -5.98 13.18
N VAL A 148 -7.49 -7.16 13.57
CA VAL A 148 -8.95 -7.36 13.65
C VAL A 148 -9.58 -6.51 14.77
N PRO A 149 -9.03 -6.48 16.02
CA PRO A 149 -9.53 -5.55 17.03
C PRO A 149 -9.38 -4.08 16.62
N LEU A 150 -8.30 -3.71 15.93
CA LEU A 150 -8.11 -2.35 15.41
C LEU A 150 -9.20 -1.99 14.39
N GLY A 151 -9.49 -2.89 13.43
CA GLY A 151 -10.55 -2.70 12.44
C GLY A 151 -11.94 -2.60 13.08
N VAL A 152 -12.24 -3.47 14.05
CA VAL A 152 -13.48 -3.42 14.82
C VAL A 152 -13.58 -2.14 15.66
N GLY A 153 -12.48 -1.72 16.28
CA GLY A 153 -12.43 -0.46 17.04
C GLY A 153 -12.74 0.75 16.14
N LEU A 154 -12.10 0.83 14.98
CA LEU A 154 -12.38 1.89 13.99
C LEU A 154 -13.83 1.85 13.48
N PHE A 155 -14.42 0.66 13.33
CA PHE A 155 -15.80 0.50 12.96
C PHE A 155 -16.77 0.98 14.05
N VAL A 156 -16.55 0.59 15.30
CA VAL A 156 -17.40 0.99 16.44
C VAL A 156 -17.31 2.49 16.74
N PHE A 157 -16.12 3.05 16.64
CA PHE A 157 -15.85 4.47 16.92
C PHE A 157 -15.76 5.34 15.67
N GLN A 158 -16.32 4.90 14.52
CA GLN A 158 -16.22 5.56 13.22
C GLN A 158 -16.60 7.05 13.25
N ASP A 159 -17.71 7.39 13.90
CA ASP A 159 -18.21 8.77 13.96
C ASP A 159 -17.30 9.66 14.82
N PHE A 160 -16.82 9.12 15.94
CA PHE A 160 -15.85 9.83 16.78
C PHE A 160 -14.53 10.08 16.04
N VAL A 161 -14.02 9.07 15.34
CA VAL A 161 -12.76 9.17 14.57
C VAL A 161 -12.89 10.19 13.43
N VAL A 162 -14.02 10.19 12.72
CA VAL A 162 -14.28 11.17 11.66
C VAL A 162 -14.40 12.59 12.23
N GLN A 163 -15.14 12.78 13.30
CA GLN A 163 -15.26 14.11 13.92
C GLN A 163 -13.93 14.62 14.43
N LEU A 164 -13.11 13.75 15.01
CA LEU A 164 -11.79 14.12 15.55
C LEU A 164 -10.79 14.49 14.45
N LEU A 165 -10.75 13.74 13.34
CA LEU A 165 -9.73 13.89 12.30
C LEU A 165 -10.15 14.80 11.14
N LEU A 166 -11.43 14.80 10.78
CA LEU A 166 -11.95 15.51 9.62
C LEU A 166 -12.87 16.67 10.00
N GLY A 167 -13.47 16.62 11.19
CA GLY A 167 -14.39 17.64 11.69
C GLY A 167 -15.86 17.31 11.39
N PRO A 168 -16.81 18.11 11.98
CA PRO A 168 -18.24 17.79 11.98
C PRO A 168 -18.92 17.82 10.61
N GLN A 169 -18.34 18.54 9.63
CA GLN A 169 -18.87 18.57 8.26
C GLN A 169 -18.73 17.25 7.51
N TRP A 170 -17.98 16.27 8.04
CA TRP A 170 -17.69 14.96 7.40
C TRP A 170 -18.49 13.80 8.00
N THR A 171 -19.58 14.06 8.69
CA THR A 171 -20.35 13.01 9.41
C THR A 171 -20.75 11.83 8.52
N LEU A 172 -21.10 12.07 7.26
CA LEU A 172 -21.44 11.01 6.29
C LEU A 172 -20.25 10.07 5.98
N ALA A 173 -19.03 10.51 6.23
CA ALA A 173 -17.83 9.72 6.00
C ALA A 173 -17.62 8.60 7.05
N GLY A 174 -18.35 8.63 8.18
CA GLY A 174 -18.22 7.65 9.27
C GLY A 174 -18.49 6.23 8.78
N ILE A 175 -19.60 6.00 8.12
CA ILE A 175 -19.96 4.66 7.63
C ILE A 175 -18.95 4.11 6.62
N VAL A 176 -18.38 4.98 5.79
CA VAL A 176 -17.31 4.60 4.84
C VAL A 176 -16.03 4.23 5.61
N LEU A 177 -15.64 5.01 6.61
CA LEU A 177 -14.48 4.76 7.45
C LEU A 177 -14.59 3.39 8.14
N GLY A 178 -15.71 3.15 8.82
CA GLY A 178 -15.91 1.92 9.58
C GLY A 178 -15.93 0.69 8.68
N SER A 179 -16.73 0.73 7.61
CA SER A 179 -16.83 -0.39 6.66
C SER A 179 -15.48 -0.70 6.01
N TRP A 180 -14.75 0.35 5.61
CA TRP A 180 -13.42 0.18 5.02
C TRP A 180 -12.37 -0.31 6.02
N ALA A 181 -12.46 0.10 7.29
CA ALA A 181 -11.56 -0.35 8.34
C ALA A 181 -11.71 -1.86 8.60
N LEU A 182 -12.94 -2.34 8.70
CA LEU A 182 -13.23 -3.76 8.91
C LEU A 182 -12.76 -4.60 7.71
N SER A 183 -13.13 -4.18 6.49
CA SER A 183 -12.72 -4.84 5.25
C SER A 183 -11.19 -4.86 5.10
N SER A 184 -10.52 -3.73 5.37
CA SER A 184 -9.05 -3.62 5.27
C SER A 184 -8.32 -4.49 6.28
N ALA A 185 -8.85 -4.63 7.51
CA ALA A 185 -8.27 -5.52 8.51
C ALA A 185 -8.32 -6.98 8.04
N ILE A 186 -9.48 -7.43 7.52
CA ILE A 186 -9.65 -8.79 6.98
C ILE A 186 -8.75 -8.99 5.75
N MET A 187 -8.75 -8.07 4.80
CA MET A 187 -7.93 -8.15 3.59
C MET A 187 -6.43 -8.20 3.91
N THR A 188 -5.98 -7.43 4.89
CA THR A 188 -4.56 -7.41 5.26
C THR A 188 -4.14 -8.74 5.86
N VAL A 189 -4.95 -9.34 6.73
CA VAL A 189 -4.66 -10.64 7.37
C VAL A 189 -4.75 -11.81 6.38
N THR A 190 -5.60 -11.72 5.37
CA THR A 190 -5.82 -12.81 4.40
C THR A 190 -5.03 -12.55 3.11
N ALA A 191 -5.46 -11.62 2.27
CA ALA A 191 -4.96 -11.45 0.92
C ALA A 191 -3.53 -10.85 0.85
N ASN A 192 -3.26 -9.79 1.63
CA ASN A 192 -1.95 -9.12 1.54
C ASN A 192 -0.81 -10.01 2.06
N LEU A 193 -1.04 -10.80 3.10
CA LEU A 193 -0.03 -11.75 3.59
C LEU A 193 0.24 -12.88 2.58
N ILE A 194 -0.75 -13.30 1.78
CA ILE A 194 -0.56 -14.30 0.73
C ILE A 194 0.38 -13.79 -0.37
N SER A 195 0.31 -12.51 -0.72
CA SER A 195 1.24 -11.90 -1.67
C SER A 195 2.70 -12.02 -1.22
N GLU A 196 2.97 -11.94 0.08
CA GLU A 196 4.32 -12.14 0.61
C GLU A 196 4.82 -13.60 0.46
N ILE A 197 3.92 -14.59 0.44
CA ILE A 197 4.25 -15.99 0.12
C ILE A 197 4.80 -16.08 -1.31
N PHE A 198 4.10 -15.50 -2.27
CA PHE A 198 4.51 -15.55 -3.67
C PHE A 198 5.85 -14.86 -3.90
N ARG A 199 6.06 -13.71 -3.24
CA ARG A 199 7.34 -12.98 -3.28
C ARG A 199 8.47 -13.77 -2.64
N ALA A 200 8.24 -14.37 -1.47
CA ALA A 200 9.25 -15.18 -0.77
C ALA A 200 9.64 -16.44 -1.55
N LYS A 201 8.73 -16.99 -2.36
CA LYS A 201 9.00 -18.13 -3.25
C LYS A 201 9.53 -17.73 -4.62
N GLY A 202 9.72 -16.44 -4.88
CA GLY A 202 10.21 -15.94 -6.18
C GLY A 202 9.22 -16.10 -7.33
N MET A 203 7.91 -16.11 -7.04
CA MET A 203 6.83 -16.33 -8.02
C MET A 203 5.92 -15.08 -8.15
N PRO A 204 6.44 -13.91 -8.54
CA PRO A 204 5.64 -12.69 -8.67
C PRO A 204 4.55 -12.77 -9.76
N ASN A 205 4.70 -13.68 -10.74
CA ASN A 205 3.70 -13.96 -11.74
C ASN A 205 2.38 -14.45 -11.13
N LEU A 206 2.41 -15.27 -10.08
CA LEU A 206 1.18 -15.74 -9.42
C LEU A 206 0.46 -14.59 -8.70
N SER A 207 1.22 -13.70 -8.06
CA SER A 207 0.69 -12.50 -7.43
C SER A 207 0.03 -11.58 -8.47
N PHE A 208 0.66 -11.38 -9.63
CA PHE A 208 0.10 -10.63 -10.75
C PHE A 208 -1.25 -11.22 -11.22
N TRP A 209 -1.32 -12.54 -11.48
CA TRP A 209 -2.56 -13.16 -11.93
C TRP A 209 -3.68 -13.10 -10.90
N ALA A 210 -3.35 -13.25 -9.61
CA ALA A 210 -4.31 -13.04 -8.53
C ALA A 210 -4.86 -11.60 -8.53
N GLN A 211 -4.01 -10.60 -8.79
CA GLN A 211 -4.42 -9.20 -8.89
C GLN A 211 -5.27 -8.92 -10.13
N ILE A 212 -4.96 -9.54 -11.28
CA ILE A 212 -5.79 -9.44 -12.48
C ILE A 212 -7.18 -10.05 -12.23
N LEU A 213 -7.25 -11.22 -11.59
CA LEU A 213 -8.53 -11.83 -11.22
C LEU A 213 -9.36 -10.89 -10.32
N HIS A 214 -8.71 -10.25 -9.36
CA HIS A 214 -9.37 -9.24 -8.51
C HIS A 214 -9.93 -8.09 -9.34
N LEU A 215 -9.16 -7.54 -10.28
CA LEU A 215 -9.61 -6.46 -11.18
C LEU A 215 -10.80 -6.88 -12.06
N VAL A 216 -10.76 -8.10 -12.60
CA VAL A 216 -11.85 -8.64 -13.44
C VAL A 216 -13.16 -8.75 -12.67
N VAL A 217 -13.10 -8.99 -11.36
CA VAL A 217 -14.29 -9.02 -10.48
C VAL A 217 -14.67 -7.61 -10.03
N LEU A 218 -13.70 -6.80 -9.65
CA LEU A 218 -13.92 -5.45 -9.11
C LEU A 218 -14.63 -4.53 -10.11
N ILE A 219 -14.17 -4.48 -11.35
CA ILE A 219 -14.70 -3.55 -12.36
C ILE A 219 -16.20 -3.78 -12.63
N PRO A 220 -16.66 -5.00 -12.98
CA PRO A 220 -18.09 -5.24 -13.19
C PRO A 220 -18.95 -4.98 -11.94
N VAL A 221 -18.44 -5.34 -10.75
CA VAL A 221 -19.17 -5.10 -9.49
C VAL A 221 -19.33 -3.59 -9.24
N THR A 222 -18.25 -2.81 -9.41
CA THR A 222 -18.31 -1.35 -9.22
C THR A 222 -19.24 -0.70 -10.25
N VAL A 223 -19.15 -1.09 -11.52
CA VAL A 223 -20.01 -0.56 -12.59
C VAL A 223 -21.46 -0.93 -12.33
N SER A 224 -21.76 -2.19 -12.01
CA SER A 224 -23.13 -2.63 -11.71
C SER A 224 -23.73 -1.89 -10.51
N TYR A 225 -22.93 -1.70 -9.45
CA TYR A 225 -23.37 -0.96 -8.27
C TYR A 225 -23.69 0.50 -8.60
N THR A 226 -22.85 1.18 -9.37
CA THR A 226 -23.08 2.58 -9.76
C THR A 226 -24.32 2.73 -10.65
N HIS A 227 -24.58 1.80 -11.55
CA HIS A 227 -25.78 1.83 -12.41
C HIS A 227 -27.08 1.49 -11.68
N LEU A 228 -27.01 0.68 -10.61
CA LEU A 228 -28.21 0.26 -9.86
C LEU A 228 -28.60 1.22 -8.73
N THR A 229 -27.61 1.94 -8.17
CA THR A 229 -27.82 2.73 -6.94
C THR A 229 -27.78 4.23 -7.14
N LEU A 230 -27.18 4.72 -8.22
CA LEU A 230 -27.17 6.15 -8.53
C LEU A 230 -28.31 6.47 -9.50
N PRO A 231 -29.18 7.45 -9.18
CA PRO A 231 -30.19 7.93 -10.12
C PRO A 231 -29.49 8.55 -11.33
N THR A 232 -29.86 8.07 -12.50
CA THR A 232 -29.47 8.64 -13.80
C THR A 232 -30.03 10.04 -13.98
#